data_97229951dde6f5787f69a9f02fa5a0fe
#
_entry.id   97229951dde6f5787f69a9f02fa5a0fe
#
_cell.length_a   1.000
_cell.length_b   1.000
_cell.length_c   1.000
_cell.angle_alpha   90.00
_cell.angle_beta   90.00
_cell.angle_gamma   90.00
#
_symmetry.space_group_name_H-M   'P 1'
#
loop_
_entity.id
_entity.type
_entity.pdbx_description
1 polymer ?
#
loop_
_entity_poly.entity_id
_entity_poly.type
_entity_poly.pdbx_seq_one_letter_code
_entity_poly.pdbx_strand_id
1 'polypeptide(L)'
;ELSLAYFHNADLSGVGGDSELSASRYAYDIAGRDKEAHQGNVRLTYHFGTRWRHQLGGSVLMGGLYNMDTRKTGFRSAFALHYVADYRRWNLKMQYTNYNLRSVQASGEDRRVVTMAAYGSSYRIASKAGIYTVSLSYRIPVNKWFLDDICLYNDFSLLGKRLAGFNDSLENVTGCSLAMGKVFAYIDYAVGRNHAWLGD
;
A
#
# COMPACT_ATOMS: atom_id res chain seq x y z
N GLU A 1 5.17 19.96 -8.17
CA GLU A 1 3.75 19.58 -8.12
C GLU A 1 3.32 19.47 -6.66
N LEU A 2 2.15 20.03 -6.33
CA LEU A 2 1.52 19.92 -5.01
C LEU A 2 0.15 19.27 -5.20
N SER A 3 -0.11 18.20 -4.43
CA SER A 3 -1.40 17.52 -4.43
C SER A 3 -1.98 17.52 -3.01
N LEU A 4 -3.25 17.86 -2.91
CA LEU A 4 -4.01 17.84 -1.66
C LEU A 4 -5.22 16.93 -1.84
N ALA A 5 -5.48 16.06 -0.87
CA ALA A 5 -6.65 15.19 -0.88
C ALA A 5 -7.27 15.12 0.52
N TYR A 6 -8.59 15.05 0.55
CA TYR A 6 -9.36 14.79 1.75
C TYR A 6 -10.30 13.63 1.51
N PHE A 7 -10.32 12.67 2.43
CA PHE A 7 -11.19 11.50 2.41
C PHE A 7 -12.12 11.57 3.61
N HIS A 8 -13.41 11.68 3.35
CA HIS A 8 -14.41 11.82 4.42
C HIS A 8 -14.54 10.52 5.21
N ASN A 9 -14.65 9.41 4.51
CA ASN A 9 -14.80 8.10 5.12
C ASN A 9 -14.24 7.04 4.16
N ALA A 10 -13.35 6.21 4.64
CA ALA A 10 -12.79 5.10 3.88
C ALA A 10 -13.45 3.77 4.24
N ASP A 11 -14.68 3.82 4.75
CA ASP A 11 -15.41 2.61 5.08
C ASP A 11 -16.01 1.96 3.82
N LEU A 12 -15.21 1.15 3.18
CA LEU A 12 -15.62 0.31 2.05
C LEU A 12 -16.27 -0.99 2.51
N SER A 13 -16.21 -1.31 3.78
CA SER A 13 -16.65 -2.60 4.33
C SER A 13 -18.17 -2.74 4.46
N GLY A 14 -18.92 -1.67 4.13
CA GLY A 14 -20.37 -1.70 4.24
C GLY A 14 -20.81 -2.02 5.65
N VAL A 15 -20.45 -1.17 6.59
CA VAL A 15 -20.75 -1.37 8.00
C VAL A 15 -22.22 -1.29 8.29
N GLY A 16 -22.72 -2.34 8.77
CA GLY A 16 -24.08 -2.50 9.22
C GLY A 16 -24.48 -3.95 8.98
N GLY A 17 -25.23 -4.56 9.85
CA GLY A 17 -25.71 -5.91 9.71
C GLY A 17 -26.42 -6.21 8.38
N ASP A 18 -26.81 -5.17 7.65
CA ASP A 18 -27.47 -5.28 6.36
C ASP A 18 -26.53 -5.39 5.17
N SER A 19 -25.23 -5.12 5.35
CA SER A 19 -24.25 -5.15 4.25
C SER A 19 -24.07 -6.56 3.68
N GLU A 20 -24.10 -7.57 4.51
CA GLU A 20 -23.99 -8.97 4.12
C GLU A 20 -25.22 -9.50 3.40
N LEU A 21 -26.38 -8.88 3.64
CA LEU A 21 -27.66 -9.31 3.10
C LEU A 21 -28.06 -8.57 1.82
N SER A 22 -27.35 -7.49 1.48
CA SER A 22 -27.67 -6.69 0.31
C SER A 22 -26.95 -7.19 -0.94
N ALA A 23 -27.68 -7.82 -1.86
CA ALA A 23 -27.18 -8.25 -3.15
C ALA A 23 -26.65 -7.12 -4.05
N SER A 24 -26.95 -5.87 -3.72
CA SER A 24 -26.48 -4.67 -4.45
C SER A 24 -25.18 -4.11 -3.92
N ARG A 25 -24.65 -4.62 -2.83
CA ARG A 25 -23.38 -4.18 -2.25
C ARG A 25 -22.27 -5.14 -2.64
N TYR A 26 -21.32 -4.61 -3.37
CA TYR A 26 -20.04 -5.26 -3.61
C TYR A 26 -19.09 -4.91 -2.46
N ALA A 27 -19.35 -5.43 -1.27
CA ALA A 27 -18.41 -5.32 -0.18
C ALA A 27 -17.41 -6.46 -0.30
N TYR A 28 -16.22 -6.14 -0.81
CA TYR A 28 -15.12 -7.09 -0.85
C TYR A 28 -14.42 -7.23 0.51
N ASP A 29 -14.68 -6.31 1.43
CA ASP A 29 -14.00 -6.24 2.70
C ASP A 29 -14.96 -6.59 3.84
N ILE A 30 -14.52 -7.50 4.71
CA ILE A 30 -15.18 -7.73 5.99
C ILE A 30 -14.93 -6.50 6.86
N ALA A 31 -15.91 -6.15 7.68
CA ALA A 31 -15.76 -5.08 8.66
C ALA A 31 -14.57 -5.35 9.60
N GLY A 32 -13.50 -4.60 9.44
CA GLY A 32 -12.42 -4.55 10.42
C GLY A 32 -12.90 -3.86 11.69
N ARG A 33 -12.27 -4.14 12.81
CA ARG A 33 -12.55 -3.44 14.07
C ARG A 33 -12.17 -1.96 14.02
N ASP A 34 -11.09 -1.66 13.30
CA ASP A 34 -10.52 -0.33 13.17
C ASP A 34 -10.73 0.18 11.75
N LYS A 35 -11.36 1.33 11.62
CA LYS A 35 -11.75 1.94 10.34
C LYS A 35 -11.13 3.30 10.18
N GLU A 36 -10.73 3.59 8.98
CA GLU A 36 -10.23 4.90 8.61
C GLU A 36 -11.37 5.93 8.55
N ALA A 37 -11.14 7.12 9.11
CA ALA A 37 -12.11 8.20 9.12
C ALA A 37 -11.42 9.56 8.97
N HIS A 38 -12.01 10.46 8.18
CA HIS A 38 -11.59 11.85 8.04
C HIS A 38 -10.09 12.02 7.83
N GLN A 39 -9.60 11.72 6.64
CA GLN A 39 -8.17 11.75 6.34
C GLN A 39 -7.82 12.93 5.45
N GLY A 40 -6.72 13.61 5.79
CA GLY A 40 -6.05 14.58 4.93
C GLY A 40 -4.73 14.02 4.42
N ASN A 41 -4.44 14.23 3.14
CA ASN A 41 -3.16 13.90 2.52
C ASN A 41 -2.59 15.11 1.81
N VAL A 42 -1.29 15.35 2.01
CA VAL A 42 -0.50 16.36 1.30
C VAL A 42 0.68 15.68 0.66
N ARG A 43 0.90 15.92 -0.63
CA ARG A 43 2.05 15.41 -1.37
C ARG A 43 2.74 16.54 -2.12
N LEU A 44 4.05 16.63 -1.98
CA LEU A 44 4.92 17.53 -2.72
C LEU A 44 5.90 16.72 -3.56
N THR A 45 6.04 17.07 -4.83
CA THR A 45 6.92 16.39 -5.76
C THR A 45 7.73 17.40 -6.56
N TYR A 46 9.04 17.16 -6.69
CA TYR A 46 9.97 17.94 -7.48
C TYR A 46 10.57 17.08 -8.60
N HIS A 47 10.48 17.57 -9.84
CA HIS A 47 11.01 16.92 -11.03
C HIS A 47 12.24 17.67 -11.52
N PHE A 48 13.31 16.96 -11.87
CA PHE A 48 14.54 17.54 -12.37
C PHE A 48 15.29 16.59 -13.30
N GLY A 49 16.28 17.17 -14.04
CA GLY A 49 17.07 16.44 -15.00
C GLY A 49 16.41 16.37 -16.39
N THR A 50 17.23 16.22 -17.41
CA THR A 50 16.79 16.15 -18.82
C THR A 50 17.07 14.79 -19.45
N ARG A 51 18.31 14.34 -19.43
CA ARG A 51 18.72 13.04 -19.95
C ARG A 51 18.37 11.89 -18.97
N TRP A 52 18.60 12.16 -17.70
CA TRP A 52 18.11 11.38 -16.56
C TRP A 52 16.96 12.17 -15.95
N ARG A 53 15.78 11.62 -16.02
CA ARG A 53 14.62 12.26 -15.40
C ARG A 53 14.52 11.75 -13.97
N HIS A 54 14.46 12.68 -13.04
CA HIS A 54 14.38 12.39 -11.62
C HIS A 54 13.11 12.99 -11.04
N GLN A 55 12.54 12.30 -10.09
CA GLN A 55 11.45 12.77 -9.26
C GLN A 55 11.80 12.49 -7.81
N LEU A 56 11.77 13.51 -6.98
CA LEU A 56 11.89 13.41 -5.53
C LEU A 56 10.62 13.96 -4.90
N GLY A 57 10.04 13.26 -3.95
CA GLY A 57 8.84 13.77 -3.31
C GLY A 57 8.64 13.23 -1.91
N GLY A 58 7.74 13.90 -1.20
CA GLY A 58 7.29 13.51 0.12
C GLY A 58 5.80 13.66 0.25
N SER A 59 5.20 12.86 1.11
CA SER A 59 3.80 12.97 1.46
C SER A 59 3.57 12.73 2.94
N VAL A 60 2.52 13.38 3.46
CA VAL A 60 2.05 13.21 4.83
C VAL A 60 0.56 12.93 4.79
N LEU A 61 0.13 11.93 5.54
CA LEU A 61 -1.26 11.57 5.74
C LEU A 61 -1.56 11.63 7.24
N MET A 62 -2.67 12.25 7.58
CA MET A 62 -3.20 12.31 8.95
C MET A 62 -4.70 12.08 8.94
N GLY A 63 -5.22 11.39 9.95
CA GLY A 63 -6.67 11.15 10.04
C GLY A 63 -7.07 10.43 11.30
N GLY A 64 -8.36 10.10 11.36
CA GLY A 64 -8.96 9.31 12.43
C GLY A 64 -8.81 7.81 12.19
N LEU A 65 -8.82 7.06 13.26
CA LEU A 65 -8.94 5.61 13.28
C LEU A 65 -10.05 5.22 14.24
N TYR A 66 -11.24 4.98 13.71
CA TYR A 66 -12.42 4.65 14.48
C TYR A 66 -12.41 3.17 14.86
N ASN A 67 -12.55 2.89 16.15
CA ASN A 67 -12.68 1.52 16.66
C ASN A 67 -14.15 1.19 16.93
N MET A 68 -14.66 0.12 16.34
CA MET A 68 -16.07 -0.26 16.41
C MET A 68 -16.51 -0.75 17.80
N ASP A 69 -15.63 -1.43 18.52
CA ASP A 69 -15.96 -2.01 19.82
C ASP A 69 -16.10 -0.90 20.87
N THR A 70 -15.20 0.05 20.88
CA THR A 70 -15.21 1.17 21.84
C THR A 70 -16.02 2.36 21.35
N ARG A 71 -16.37 2.42 20.05
CA ARG A 71 -17.04 3.54 19.37
C ARG A 71 -16.26 4.86 19.54
N LYS A 72 -14.95 4.79 19.63
CA LYS A 72 -14.07 5.95 19.80
C LYS A 72 -13.14 6.09 18.61
N THR A 73 -12.82 7.33 18.27
CA THR A 73 -11.85 7.64 17.21
C THR A 73 -10.49 7.90 17.83
N GLY A 74 -9.52 7.11 17.43
CA GLY A 74 -8.11 7.33 17.67
C GLY A 74 -7.49 8.16 16.55
N PHE A 75 -6.17 8.09 16.41
CA PHE A 75 -5.42 8.87 15.44
C PHE A 75 -4.53 7.97 14.57
N ARG A 76 -4.44 8.28 13.29
CA ARG A 76 -3.46 7.68 12.37
C ARG A 76 -2.61 8.75 11.70
N SER A 77 -1.37 8.42 11.48
CA SER A 77 -0.45 9.24 10.69
C SER A 77 0.47 8.36 9.87
N ALA A 78 0.84 8.85 8.71
CA ALA A 78 1.89 8.27 7.90
C ALA A 78 2.66 9.40 7.20
N PHE A 79 3.94 9.15 6.94
CA PHE A 79 4.72 9.97 6.01
C PHE A 79 5.47 9.04 5.06
N ALA A 80 5.70 9.51 3.85
CA ALA A 80 6.52 8.81 2.88
C ALA A 80 7.48 9.76 2.18
N LEU A 81 8.67 9.25 1.86
CA LEU A 81 9.63 9.85 0.95
C LEU A 81 9.81 8.92 -0.23
N HIS A 82 9.80 9.45 -1.43
CA HIS A 82 9.99 8.64 -2.63
C HIS A 82 10.96 9.29 -3.60
N TYR A 83 11.64 8.45 -4.33
CA TYR A 83 12.53 8.83 -5.41
C TYR A 83 12.26 7.95 -6.63
N VAL A 84 12.18 8.57 -7.81
CA VAL A 84 12.06 7.88 -9.09
C VAL A 84 13.16 8.38 -10.01
N ALA A 85 13.79 7.48 -10.73
CA ALA A 85 14.76 7.80 -11.77
C ALA A 85 14.45 7.04 -13.06
N ASP A 86 14.37 7.76 -14.18
CA ASP A 86 14.23 7.20 -15.52
C ASP A 86 15.48 7.48 -16.34
N TYR A 87 16.08 6.43 -16.87
CA TYR A 87 17.20 6.54 -17.80
C TYR A 87 17.05 5.56 -18.95
N ARG A 88 16.80 6.10 -20.15
CA ARG A 88 16.57 5.28 -21.35
C ARG A 88 15.43 4.26 -21.13
N ARG A 89 15.81 3.00 -20.92
CA ARG A 89 14.90 1.85 -20.75
C ARG A 89 14.78 1.41 -19.29
N TRP A 90 15.58 2.00 -18.40
CA TRP A 90 15.59 1.70 -16.97
C TRP A 90 14.67 2.64 -16.21
N ASN A 91 13.92 2.09 -15.29
CA ASN A 91 13.17 2.84 -14.29
C ASN A 91 13.51 2.28 -12.90
N LEU A 92 13.96 3.15 -12.01
CA LEU A 92 14.20 2.85 -10.60
C LEU A 92 13.19 3.64 -9.77
N LYS A 93 12.53 2.97 -8.83
CA LYS A 93 11.67 3.59 -7.82
C LYS A 93 12.12 3.15 -6.44
N MET A 94 12.18 4.10 -5.52
CA MET A 94 12.49 3.85 -4.12
C MET A 94 11.50 4.62 -3.26
N GLN A 95 11.03 3.99 -2.18
CA GLN A 95 10.16 4.65 -1.22
C GLN A 95 10.46 4.18 0.19
N TYR A 96 10.45 5.12 1.11
CA TYR A 96 10.37 4.86 2.53
C TYR A 96 9.05 5.41 3.04
N THR A 97 8.28 4.58 3.74
CA THR A 97 7.04 4.98 4.39
C THR A 97 7.11 4.62 5.88
N ASN A 98 6.66 5.51 6.73
CA ASN A 98 6.48 5.24 8.15
C ASN A 98 5.03 5.49 8.53
N TYR A 99 4.41 4.58 9.27
CA TYR A 99 3.06 4.76 9.76
C TYR A 99 2.94 4.51 11.27
N ASN A 100 1.94 5.15 11.86
CA ASN A 100 1.58 5.00 13.26
C ASN A 100 0.05 5.04 13.40
N LEU A 101 -0.51 3.96 13.90
CA LEU A 101 -1.94 3.73 14.06
C LEU A 101 -2.24 3.65 15.56
N ARG A 102 -2.95 4.64 16.09
CA ARG A 102 -3.31 4.71 17.51
C ARG A 102 -4.82 4.51 17.65
N SER A 103 -5.24 3.25 17.63
CA SER A 103 -6.62 2.89 17.88
C SER A 103 -6.96 3.02 19.37
N VAL A 104 -8.20 3.40 19.67
CA VAL A 104 -8.75 3.43 21.05
C VAL A 104 -9.43 2.10 21.30
N GLN A 105 -8.66 1.09 21.62
CA GLN A 105 -9.13 -0.28 21.87
C GLN A 105 -9.72 -0.47 23.26
N ALA A 106 -10.47 -1.57 23.45
CA ALA A 106 -11.01 -1.95 24.72
C ALA A 106 -9.92 -2.26 25.77
N SER A 107 -10.27 -2.25 27.04
CA SER A 107 -9.33 -2.60 28.11
C SER A 107 -8.89 -4.05 28.00
N GLY A 108 -7.58 -4.30 28.07
CA GLY A 108 -6.99 -5.63 27.97
C GLY A 108 -6.60 -6.04 26.56
N GLU A 109 -6.92 -5.26 25.54
CA GLU A 109 -6.46 -5.55 24.16
C GLU A 109 -5.02 -5.07 23.91
N ASP A 110 -4.35 -5.77 22.98
CA ASP A 110 -2.97 -5.46 22.61
C ASP A 110 -2.90 -4.25 21.66
N ARG A 111 -2.56 -3.08 22.19
CA ARG A 111 -2.40 -1.83 21.46
C ARG A 111 -1.26 -1.84 20.41
N ARG A 112 -0.45 -2.90 20.37
CA ARG A 112 0.58 -3.06 19.33
C ARG A 112 0.02 -3.51 18.00
N VAL A 113 -1.25 -3.91 17.98
CA VAL A 113 -1.93 -4.48 16.82
C VAL A 113 -3.19 -3.69 16.49
N VAL A 114 -3.48 -3.54 15.22
CA VAL A 114 -4.71 -2.95 14.69
C VAL A 114 -5.36 -3.99 13.77
N THR A 115 -6.68 -4.16 13.86
CA THR A 115 -7.42 -5.11 13.02
C THR A 115 -8.07 -4.38 11.86
N MET A 116 -7.51 -4.58 10.68
CA MET A 116 -7.99 -4.03 9.41
C MET A 116 -8.75 -5.10 8.62
N ALA A 117 -9.35 -4.71 7.52
CA ALA A 117 -10.01 -5.63 6.61
C ALA A 117 -9.62 -5.36 5.16
N ALA A 118 -9.44 -6.40 4.38
CA ALA A 118 -9.25 -6.36 2.94
C ALA A 118 -9.62 -7.71 2.30
N TYR A 119 -10.11 -7.67 1.07
CA TYR A 119 -10.43 -8.86 0.26
C TYR A 119 -11.33 -9.88 0.96
N GLY A 120 -12.35 -9.43 1.68
CA GLY A 120 -13.30 -10.29 2.38
C GLY A 120 -12.75 -10.97 3.64
N SER A 121 -11.62 -10.51 4.18
CA SER A 121 -10.98 -11.09 5.35
C SER A 121 -10.47 -9.99 6.29
N SER A 122 -10.58 -10.21 7.59
CA SER A 122 -9.92 -9.36 8.58
C SER A 122 -8.51 -9.87 8.85
N TYR A 123 -7.57 -8.95 9.05
CA TYR A 123 -6.18 -9.27 9.37
C TYR A 123 -5.58 -8.29 10.37
N ARG A 124 -4.59 -8.75 11.09
CA ARG A 124 -3.93 -7.97 12.13
C ARG A 124 -2.63 -7.40 11.60
N ILE A 125 -2.44 -6.10 11.76
CA ILE A 125 -1.21 -5.40 11.39
C ILE A 125 -0.55 -4.78 12.61
N ALA A 126 0.75 -4.61 12.55
CA ALA A 126 1.49 -3.85 13.56
C ALA A 126 1.00 -2.41 13.60
N SER A 127 0.78 -1.84 14.78
CA SER A 127 0.33 -0.45 14.93
C SER A 127 1.40 0.58 14.50
N LYS A 128 2.66 0.17 14.39
CA LYS A 128 3.78 1.01 13.93
C LYS A 128 4.72 0.20 13.07
N ALA A 129 5.06 0.74 11.91
CA ALA A 129 6.11 0.14 11.08
C ALA A 129 6.77 1.16 10.15
N GLY A 130 7.95 0.79 9.66
CA GLY A 130 8.61 1.43 8.53
C GLY A 130 8.60 0.48 7.35
N ILE A 131 8.25 0.97 6.16
CA ILE A 131 8.23 0.20 4.92
C ILE A 131 9.30 0.76 4.00
N TYR A 132 10.19 -0.11 3.52
CA TYR A 132 11.19 0.19 2.52
C TYR A 132 10.81 -0.56 1.25
N THR A 133 10.67 0.17 0.15
CA THR A 133 10.32 -0.41 -1.15
C THR A 133 11.35 0.01 -2.19
N VAL A 134 11.81 -0.94 -2.99
CA VAL A 134 12.69 -0.70 -4.14
C VAL A 134 12.12 -1.46 -5.32
N SER A 135 11.96 -0.78 -6.45
CA SER A 135 11.50 -1.35 -7.71
C SER A 135 12.49 -0.99 -8.81
N LEU A 136 12.94 -1.97 -9.56
CA LEU A 136 13.79 -1.78 -10.73
C LEU A 136 13.14 -2.46 -11.92
N SER A 137 12.99 -1.71 -13.02
CA SER A 137 12.45 -2.28 -14.25
C SER A 137 13.29 -1.91 -15.49
N TYR A 138 13.20 -2.78 -16.48
CA TYR A 138 13.86 -2.61 -17.77
C TYR A 138 12.88 -2.91 -18.91
N ARG A 139 12.65 -1.94 -19.80
CA ARG A 139 11.76 -2.05 -20.95
C ARG A 139 12.51 -2.46 -22.19
N ILE A 140 12.04 -3.50 -22.86
CA ILE A 140 12.56 -4.03 -24.13
C ILE A 140 11.52 -3.78 -25.21
N PRO A 141 11.66 -2.76 -26.09
CA PRO A 141 10.77 -2.58 -27.22
C PRO A 141 10.97 -3.72 -28.21
N VAL A 142 9.86 -4.36 -28.58
CA VAL A 142 9.85 -5.50 -29.52
C VAL A 142 9.32 -5.04 -30.86
N ASN A 143 8.19 -4.36 -30.90
CA ASN A 143 7.52 -3.82 -32.10
C ASN A 143 7.38 -4.86 -33.23
N LYS A 144 7.04 -6.11 -32.86
CA LYS A 144 6.83 -7.21 -33.80
C LYS A 144 5.46 -7.84 -33.57
N TRP A 145 4.69 -8.01 -34.68
CA TRP A 145 3.36 -8.59 -34.67
C TRP A 145 2.43 -7.78 -33.76
N PHE A 146 1.91 -8.46 -32.74
CA PHE A 146 1.02 -7.87 -31.74
C PHE A 146 1.75 -7.42 -30.46
N LEU A 147 3.06 -7.67 -30.34
CA LEU A 147 3.85 -7.39 -29.15
C LEU A 147 4.61 -6.05 -29.31
N ASP A 148 4.23 -5.06 -28.51
CA ASP A 148 4.85 -3.74 -28.51
C ASP A 148 6.12 -3.72 -27.68
N ASP A 149 6.03 -4.13 -26.42
CA ASP A 149 7.18 -4.19 -25.52
C ASP A 149 7.06 -5.30 -24.45
N ILE A 150 8.20 -5.63 -23.87
CA ILE A 150 8.36 -6.49 -22.69
C ILE A 150 9.01 -5.63 -21.61
N CYS A 151 8.45 -5.60 -20.43
CA CYS A 151 9.06 -4.96 -19.27
C CYS A 151 9.40 -6.02 -18.22
N LEU A 152 10.69 -6.21 -17.95
CA LEU A 152 11.17 -7.03 -16.84
C LEU A 152 11.26 -6.18 -15.59
N TYR A 153 10.84 -6.70 -14.44
CA TYR A 153 10.90 -5.97 -13.18
C TYR A 153 11.17 -6.86 -11.97
N ASN A 154 11.69 -6.22 -10.95
CA ASN A 154 11.78 -6.77 -9.60
C ASN A 154 11.33 -5.69 -8.61
N ASP A 155 10.37 -6.07 -7.76
CA ASP A 155 9.83 -5.24 -6.69
C ASP A 155 10.15 -5.89 -5.35
N PHE A 156 10.86 -5.17 -4.49
CA PHE A 156 11.24 -5.60 -3.16
C PHE A 156 10.63 -4.68 -2.11
N SER A 157 10.05 -5.28 -1.08
CA SER A 157 9.49 -4.56 0.06
C SER A 157 9.90 -5.20 1.39
N LEU A 158 10.32 -4.37 2.34
CA LEU A 158 10.60 -4.75 3.72
C LEU A 158 9.74 -3.92 4.66
N LEU A 159 8.91 -4.59 5.45
CA LEU A 159 8.12 -3.99 6.53
C LEU A 159 8.84 -4.23 7.87
N GLY A 160 9.54 -3.23 8.37
CA GLY A 160 10.16 -3.24 9.70
C GLY A 160 9.13 -2.91 10.78
N LYS A 161 8.70 -3.94 11.51
CA LYS A 161 7.72 -3.81 12.61
C LYS A 161 8.45 -3.38 13.87
N ARG A 162 8.47 -2.10 14.17
CA ARG A 162 9.19 -1.50 15.31
C ARG A 162 8.50 -1.78 16.65
N LEU A 163 8.16 -3.05 16.91
CA LEU A 163 7.44 -3.51 18.07
C LEU A 163 8.06 -4.82 18.59
N ALA A 164 8.33 -4.89 19.88
CA ALA A 164 8.91 -6.09 20.48
C ALA A 164 8.00 -7.32 20.28
N GLY A 165 8.61 -8.44 19.88
CA GLY A 165 7.92 -9.70 19.66
C GLY A 165 7.30 -9.87 18.28
N PHE A 166 7.52 -8.94 17.34
CA PHE A 166 7.06 -9.05 15.95
C PHE A 166 8.26 -9.25 15.02
N ASN A 167 8.16 -10.22 14.12
CA ASN A 167 9.13 -10.40 13.04
C ASN A 167 8.83 -9.46 11.88
N ASP A 168 9.86 -8.94 11.23
CA ASP A 168 9.73 -8.14 10.04
C ASP A 168 9.15 -8.96 8.89
N SER A 169 8.35 -8.32 8.04
CA SER A 169 7.79 -8.95 6.84
C SER A 169 8.56 -8.52 5.61
N LEU A 170 8.78 -9.46 4.72
CA LEU A 170 9.46 -9.25 3.45
C LEU A 170 8.58 -9.75 2.31
N GLU A 171 8.61 -9.04 1.20
CA GLU A 171 8.01 -9.43 -0.07
C GLU A 171 8.99 -9.14 -1.21
N ASN A 172 9.10 -10.07 -2.15
CA ASN A 172 9.83 -9.88 -3.40
C ASN A 172 9.00 -10.42 -4.55
N VAL A 173 8.76 -9.59 -5.54
CA VAL A 173 8.08 -9.95 -6.78
C VAL A 173 9.03 -9.76 -7.94
N THR A 174 9.30 -10.83 -8.68
CA THR A 174 10.05 -10.78 -9.95
C THR A 174 9.11 -11.15 -11.08
N GLY A 175 9.00 -10.30 -12.06
CA GLY A 175 8.02 -10.52 -13.12
C GLY A 175 8.36 -9.88 -14.44
N CYS A 176 7.47 -10.11 -15.40
CA CYS A 176 7.47 -9.42 -16.67
C CYS A 176 6.05 -9.01 -17.07
N SER A 177 5.93 -7.86 -17.71
CA SER A 177 4.72 -7.46 -18.41
C SER A 177 4.93 -7.44 -19.91
N LEU A 178 3.89 -7.86 -20.63
CA LEU A 178 3.81 -7.88 -22.09
C LEU A 178 2.76 -6.85 -22.51
N ALA A 179 3.14 -5.85 -23.30
CA ALA A 179 2.23 -4.89 -23.87
C ALA A 179 1.85 -5.30 -25.29
N MET A 180 0.54 -5.38 -25.58
CA MET A 180 -0.02 -5.85 -26.84
C MET A 180 -1.18 -4.93 -27.25
N GLY A 181 -0.87 -3.76 -27.78
CA GLY A 181 -1.85 -2.72 -28.09
C GLY A 181 -2.60 -2.25 -26.84
N LYS A 182 -3.86 -2.65 -26.69
CA LYS A 182 -4.69 -2.31 -25.51
C LYS A 182 -4.70 -3.41 -24.43
N VAL A 183 -4.00 -4.52 -24.66
CA VAL A 183 -3.95 -5.66 -23.74
C VAL A 183 -2.59 -5.68 -23.04
N PHE A 184 -2.63 -5.91 -21.73
CA PHE A 184 -1.44 -6.11 -20.92
C PHE A 184 -1.54 -7.47 -20.24
N ALA A 185 -0.47 -8.28 -20.33
CA ALA A 185 -0.35 -9.54 -19.61
C ALA A 185 0.81 -9.43 -18.61
N TYR A 186 0.64 -10.00 -17.42
CA TYR A 186 1.65 -10.02 -16.37
C TYR A 186 1.93 -11.46 -15.97
N ILE A 187 3.21 -11.77 -15.77
CA ILE A 187 3.67 -13.06 -15.27
C ILE A 187 4.59 -12.76 -14.10
N ASP A 188 4.14 -13.11 -12.90
CA ASP A 188 4.80 -12.77 -11.65
C ASP A 188 5.16 -14.02 -10.84
N TYR A 189 6.34 -14.00 -10.25
CA TYR A 189 6.75 -14.89 -9.20
C TYR A 189 6.95 -14.09 -7.92
N ALA A 190 6.06 -14.32 -6.94
CA ALA A 190 6.04 -13.63 -5.68
C ALA A 190 6.46 -14.56 -4.54
N VAL A 191 7.35 -14.11 -3.68
CA VAL A 191 7.73 -14.77 -2.43
C VAL A 191 7.60 -13.80 -1.27
N GLY A 192 7.11 -14.30 -0.14
CA GLY A 192 6.98 -13.53 1.08
C GLY A 192 7.62 -14.26 2.27
N ARG A 193 7.86 -13.51 3.32
CA ARG A 193 8.24 -14.05 4.63
C ARG A 193 7.53 -13.24 5.71
N ASN A 194 6.90 -13.92 6.67
CA ASN A 194 6.04 -13.29 7.67
C ASN A 194 4.97 -12.39 7.00
N HIS A 195 4.48 -12.80 5.84
CA HIS A 195 3.53 -12.06 5.01
C HIS A 195 2.15 -12.71 5.05
N ALA A 196 1.08 -11.91 5.16
CA ALA A 196 -0.27 -12.42 5.39
C ALA A 196 -0.79 -13.38 4.30
N TRP A 197 -0.26 -13.32 3.08
CA TRP A 197 -0.74 -14.12 1.94
C TRP A 197 0.36 -14.84 1.14
N LEU A 198 1.65 -14.57 1.39
CA LEU A 198 2.76 -15.08 0.57
C LEU A 198 3.77 -15.94 1.35
N GLY A 199 3.46 -16.35 2.54
CA GLY A 199 4.29 -17.24 3.32
C GLY A 199 4.60 -16.75 4.74
N ASP A 200 5.03 -17.67 5.59
CA ASP A 200 5.36 -17.48 7.01
C ASP A 200 6.86 -17.13 7.21
#